data_832c395e163a3898c7d5525021e97468
#
_entry.id   832c395e163a3898c7d5525021e97468
#
_cell.length_a   1.000
_cell.length_b   1.000
_cell.length_c   1.000
_cell.angle_alpha   90.00
_cell.angle_beta   90.00
_cell.angle_gamma   90.00
#
_symmetry.space_group_name_H-M   'P 1'
#
loop_
_entity.id
_entity.type
_entity.pdbx_description
1 polymer ?
#
loop_
_entity_poly.entity_id
_entity_poly.type
_entity_poly.pdbx_seq_one_letter_code
_entity_poly.pdbx_strand_id
1 'polypeptide(L)' 'MQDKITEVLNKIRPMLMRDGGDVELVEVNDGTVKVKLTGACAGCPMSTMTLKMGIEKILKQEVPEVKEVVSV' A
#
# COMPACT_ATOMS: atom_id res chain seq x y z
N MET A 1 -2.33 -4.04 -14.82
CA MET A 1 -1.84 -3.17 -13.73
C MET A 1 -2.26 -3.67 -12.34
N GLN A 2 -3.53 -3.97 -12.14
CA GLN A 2 -4.03 -4.40 -10.83
C GLN A 2 -3.36 -5.68 -10.32
N ASP A 3 -3.15 -6.66 -11.21
CA ASP A 3 -2.51 -7.91 -10.82
C ASP A 3 -1.08 -7.70 -10.32
N LYS A 4 -0.35 -6.81 -10.99
CA LYS A 4 1.02 -6.49 -10.60
C LYS A 4 1.06 -5.78 -9.26
N ILE A 5 0.13 -4.86 -9.05
CA ILE A 5 0.01 -4.14 -7.78
C ILE A 5 -0.33 -5.10 -6.65
N THR A 6 -1.26 -6.01 -6.87
CA THR A 6 -1.62 -7.04 -5.88
C THR A 6 -0.40 -7.88 -5.52
N GLU A 7 0.38 -8.27 -6.53
CA GLU A 7 1.59 -9.05 -6.30
C GLU A 7 2.59 -8.28 -5.43
N VAL A 8 2.81 -7.01 -5.73
CA VAL A 8 3.73 -6.17 -4.95
C VAL A 8 3.22 -6.00 -3.52
N LEU A 9 1.92 -5.76 -3.34
CA LEU A 9 1.33 -5.64 -2.01
C LEU A 9 1.50 -6.93 -1.22
N ASN A 10 1.36 -8.09 -1.86
CA ASN A 10 1.56 -9.36 -1.20
C ASN A 10 3.00 -9.55 -0.71
N LYS A 11 3.96 -8.89 -1.34
CA LYS A 11 5.35 -8.90 -0.88
C LYS A 11 5.54 -7.99 0.33
N ILE A 12 4.76 -6.93 0.43
CA ILE A 12 4.84 -5.95 1.50
C ILE A 12 4.10 -6.44 2.75
N ARG A 13 2.99 -7.15 2.56
CA ARG A 13 2.12 -7.58 3.67
C ARG A 13 2.86 -8.29 4.81
N PRO A 14 3.77 -9.23 4.55
CA PRO A 14 4.48 -9.90 5.65
C PRO A 14 5.24 -8.93 6.55
N MET A 15 5.79 -7.85 5.99
CA MET A 15 6.49 -6.85 6.78
C MET A 15 5.53 -6.08 7.69
N LEU A 16 4.35 -5.77 7.17
CA LEU A 16 3.33 -5.07 7.95
C LEU A 16 2.73 -5.97 9.02
N MET A 17 2.52 -7.23 8.70
CA MET A 17 1.96 -8.21 9.64
C MET A 17 2.87 -8.43 10.85
N ARG A 18 4.17 -8.32 10.66
CA ARG A 18 5.12 -8.38 11.77
C ARG A 18 4.82 -7.36 12.84
N ASP A 19 4.39 -6.17 12.41
CA ASP A 19 4.08 -5.08 13.33
C ASP A 19 2.61 -5.07 13.74
N GLY A 20 1.88 -6.10 13.39
CA GLY A 20 0.47 -6.23 13.74
C GLY A 20 -0.47 -5.50 12.79
N GLY A 21 0.03 -5.07 11.62
CA GLY A 21 -0.79 -4.38 10.62
C GLY A 21 -0.95 -5.18 9.35
N ASP A 22 -1.68 -4.62 8.40
CA ASP A 22 -1.88 -5.21 7.08
C ASP A 22 -2.29 -4.13 6.10
N VAL A 23 -2.30 -4.48 4.82
CA VAL A 23 -2.75 -3.59 3.76
C VAL A 23 -3.61 -4.37 2.78
N GLU A 24 -4.70 -3.77 2.33
CA GLU A 24 -5.57 -4.36 1.33
C GLU A 24 -5.69 -3.42 0.14
N LEU A 25 -5.73 -4.00 -1.06
CA LEU A 25 -6.00 -3.24 -2.27
C LEU A 25 -7.51 -3.02 -2.36
N VAL A 26 -7.92 -1.75 -2.44
CA VAL A 26 -9.32 -1.38 -2.56
C VAL A 26 -9.67 -1.15 -4.02
N GLU A 27 -8.89 -0.33 -4.70
CA GLU A 27 -9.20 0.03 -6.09
C GLU A 27 -7.94 0.56 -6.78
N VAL A 28 -7.89 0.38 -8.09
CA VAL A 28 -6.86 0.98 -8.94
C VAL A 28 -7.58 1.73 -10.06
N ASN A 29 -7.29 3.02 -10.19
CA ASN A 29 -7.95 3.87 -11.19
C ASN A 29 -6.95 4.89 -11.74
N ASP A 30 -6.66 4.79 -13.04
CA ASP A 30 -5.78 5.73 -13.76
C ASP A 30 -4.44 6.00 -13.06
N GLY A 31 -3.83 4.96 -12.51
CA GLY A 31 -2.57 5.09 -11.83
C GLY A 31 -2.69 5.48 -10.35
N THR A 32 -3.90 5.75 -9.88
CA THR A 32 -4.16 5.97 -8.46
C THR A 32 -4.50 4.65 -7.80
N VAL A 33 -3.72 4.26 -6.81
CA VAL A 33 -3.92 3.02 -6.07
C VAL A 33 -4.54 3.35 -4.73
N LYS A 34 -5.73 2.82 -4.49
CA LYS A 34 -6.41 2.99 -3.21
C LYS A 34 -6.17 1.75 -2.37
N VAL A 35 -5.62 1.95 -1.19
CA VAL A 35 -5.33 0.87 -0.26
C VAL A 35 -5.98 1.16 1.08
N LYS A 36 -6.26 0.10 1.82
CA LYS A 36 -6.79 0.22 3.17
C LYS A 36 -5.79 -0.40 4.13
N LEU A 37 -5.32 0.40 5.06
CA LEU A 37 -4.43 -0.09 6.11
C LEU A 37 -5.27 -0.55 7.30
N THR A 38 -4.92 -1.70 7.85
CA THR A 38 -5.66 -2.31 8.95
C THR A 38 -4.72 -2.67 10.10
N GLY A 39 -5.30 -3.00 11.25
CA GLY A 39 -4.54 -3.38 12.44
C GLY A 39 -3.80 -2.20 13.03
N ALA A 40 -2.59 -2.44 13.54
CA ALA A 40 -1.78 -1.41 14.19
C ALA A 40 -1.45 -0.25 13.24
N CYS A 41 -1.38 -0.53 11.93
CA CYS A 41 -1.07 0.50 10.94
C CYS A 41 -2.18 1.54 10.82
N ALA A 42 -3.43 1.14 11.06
CA ALA A 42 -4.57 2.03 10.95
C ALA A 42 -4.72 2.94 12.18
N GLY A 43 -4.15 2.54 13.31
CA GLY A 43 -4.32 3.24 14.56
C GLY A 43 -3.36 4.40 14.82
N CYS A 44 -2.35 4.56 13.98
CA CYS A 44 -1.32 5.58 14.18
C CYS A 44 -1.20 6.48 12.94
N PRO A 45 -1.64 7.74 13.02
CA PRO A 45 -1.58 8.64 11.85
C PRO A 45 -0.19 8.81 11.26
N MET A 46 0.83 8.92 12.09
CA MET A 46 2.20 9.07 11.60
C MET A 46 2.70 7.81 10.92
N SER A 47 2.41 6.65 11.52
CA SER A 47 2.77 5.38 10.91
C SER A 47 2.04 5.17 9.59
N THR A 48 0.77 5.57 9.53
CA THR A 48 -0.02 5.47 8.31
C THR A 48 0.61 6.28 7.18
N MET A 49 1.04 7.50 7.46
CA MET A 49 1.70 8.35 6.46
C MET A 49 3.01 7.73 6.00
N THR A 50 3.82 7.27 6.92
CA THR A 50 5.12 6.67 6.61
C THR A 50 4.94 5.41 5.76
N LEU A 51 4.00 4.56 6.14
CA LEU A 51 3.70 3.35 5.39
C LEU A 51 3.17 3.66 4.00
N LYS A 52 2.27 4.63 3.90
CA LYS A 52 1.73 5.05 2.61
C LYS A 52 2.85 5.52 1.68
N MET A 53 3.77 6.32 2.17
CA MET A 53 4.90 6.81 1.38
C MET A 53 5.81 5.66 0.96
N GLY A 54 6.09 4.73 1.86
CA GLY A 54 6.90 3.56 1.56
C GLY A 54 6.25 2.66 0.52
N ILE A 55 4.96 2.41 0.67
CA ILE A 55 4.20 1.60 -0.28
C ILE A 55 4.18 2.28 -1.65
N GLU A 56 3.94 3.58 -1.67
CA GLU A 56 3.94 4.36 -2.91
C GLU A 56 5.27 4.27 -3.63
N LYS A 57 6.36 4.42 -2.90
CA LYS A 57 7.70 4.33 -3.46
C LYS A 57 7.95 2.96 -4.09
N ILE A 58 7.61 1.90 -3.36
CA ILE A 58 7.80 0.54 -3.85
C ILE A 58 6.93 0.28 -5.08
N LEU A 59 5.67 0.69 -5.02
CA LEU A 59 4.75 0.50 -6.14
C LEU A 59 5.21 1.25 -7.38
N LYS A 60 5.71 2.47 -7.21
CA LYS A 60 6.21 3.25 -8.34
C LYS A 60 7.45 2.61 -8.96
N GLN A 61 8.29 1.96 -8.16
CA GLN A 61 9.46 1.27 -8.66
C GLN A 61 9.09 0.01 -9.43
N GLU A 62 8.15 -0.77 -8.90
CA GLU A 62 7.73 -2.03 -9.50
C GLU A 62 6.74 -1.83 -10.64
N VAL A 63 5.89 -0.82 -10.51
CA VAL A 63 4.86 -0.49 -11.51
C VAL A 63 4.97 0.99 -11.84
N PRO A 64 5.76 1.37 -12.84
CA PRO A 64 5.96 2.78 -13.19
C PRO A 64 4.68 3.54 -13.53
N GLU A 65 3.63 2.82 -13.87
CA GLU A 65 2.33 3.41 -14.21
C GLU A 65 1.61 4.00 -12.99
N VAL A 66 2.02 3.60 -11.78
CA VAL A 66 1.43 4.13 -10.55
C VAL A 66 1.84 5.58 -10.37
N LYS A 67 0.85 6.44 -10.21
CA LYS A 67 1.06 7.89 -10.03
C LYS A 67 1.03 8.26 -8.56
N GLU A 68 0.08 7.70 -7.81
CA GLU A 68 0.00 7.94 -6.38
C GLU A 68 -0.70 6.78 -5.67
N VAL A 69 -0.52 6.74 -4.36
CA VAL A 69 -1.18 5.76 -3.50
C VAL A 69 -1.98 6.54 -2.46
N VAL A 70 -3.24 6.16 -2.30
CA VAL A 70 -4.16 6.81 -1.36
C VAL A 70 -4.60 5.78 -0.33
N SER A 71 -4.60 6.19 0.93
CA SER A 71 -5.11 5.38 2.03
C SER A 71 -6.57 5.75 2.27
N VAL A 72 -7.44 4.76 2.25
CA VAL A 72 -8.88 4.96 2.47
C VAL A 72 -9.37 4.35 3.77
#